data_d2d3525a47bcc4e23947597d7b7be36c
#
_entry.id   d2d3525a47bcc4e23947597d7b7be36c
#
_cell.length_a   1.000
_cell.length_b   1.000
_cell.length_c   1.000
_cell.angle_alpha   90.00
_cell.angle_beta   90.00
_cell.angle_gamma   90.00
#
_symmetry.space_group_name_H-M   'P 1'
#
loop_
_entity.id
_entity.type
_entity.pdbx_description
1 polymer ?
#
loop_
_entity_poly.entity_id
_entity_poly.type
_entity_poly.pdbx_seq_one_letter_code
_entity_poly.pdbx_strand_id
1 'polypeptide(L)'
;MILSHNYQILHKVKIPQWMNIDSLEHNPLGNNFLFTDTSQGVIGTIDLQPGSNSIFNHKILISNRRKPQGLSFDPTTQNIYFSESFPGQQPLIPQDGAKLVKIGEQTDLKTVYSFILICSVANGLCSVIYRAYNEEIPSISVATSERLLFFCTNYLGHEDRSEILVTFLDGQNKKVLWTGKVVRCGSVAVDEVKERVYWTDIALNTIESVSWKGNKHRIVQENMVHSPISLSLSNDWVMWINLGGREIIHCDKTDGRSCQSK
;
A
#
# COMPACT_ATOMS: atom_id res chain seq x y z
N MET A 1 -1.30 -5.25 16.07
CA MET A 1 -2.25 -4.74 17.08
C MET A 1 -3.63 -4.71 16.44
N ILE A 2 -4.64 -5.32 17.07
CA ILE A 2 -6.02 -5.36 16.57
C ILE A 2 -6.85 -4.43 17.44
N LEU A 3 -7.62 -3.55 16.83
CA LEU A 3 -8.47 -2.58 17.51
C LEU A 3 -9.95 -2.97 17.41
N SER A 4 -10.71 -2.70 18.48
CA SER A 4 -12.17 -2.76 18.48
C SER A 4 -12.77 -1.52 17.81
N HIS A 5 -14.10 -1.51 17.58
CA HIS A 5 -14.82 -0.31 17.13
C HIS A 5 -14.60 0.91 18.05
N ASN A 6 -14.32 0.69 19.33
CA ASN A 6 -13.99 1.74 20.29
C ASN A 6 -12.48 1.99 20.41
N TYR A 7 -11.68 1.51 19.43
CA TYR A 7 -10.21 1.64 19.36
C TYR A 7 -9.47 1.10 20.60
N GLN A 8 -10.09 0.19 21.33
CA GLN A 8 -9.38 -0.55 22.37
C GLN A 8 -8.46 -1.60 21.72
N ILE A 9 -7.26 -1.73 22.24
CA ILE A 9 -6.35 -2.79 21.82
C ILE A 9 -6.96 -4.14 22.24
N LEU A 10 -7.48 -4.88 21.27
CA LEU A 10 -7.99 -6.22 21.50
C LEU A 10 -6.87 -7.23 21.69
N HIS A 11 -5.87 -7.16 20.81
CA HIS A 11 -4.75 -8.09 20.82
C HIS A 11 -3.45 -7.42 20.37
N LYS A 12 -2.35 -7.75 21.06
CA LYS A 12 -0.98 -7.54 20.60
C LYS A 12 -0.43 -8.86 20.13
N VAL A 13 -0.21 -9.01 18.84
CA VAL A 13 0.35 -10.22 18.26
C VAL A 13 1.86 -10.08 18.14
N LYS A 14 2.60 -11.04 18.67
CA LYS A 14 4.05 -11.11 18.51
C LYS A 14 4.38 -11.72 17.16
N ILE A 15 4.99 -10.91 16.29
CA ILE A 15 5.49 -11.36 14.99
C ILE A 15 6.80 -12.14 15.22
N PRO A 16 6.97 -13.33 14.61
CA PRO A 16 8.21 -14.07 14.67
C PRO A 16 9.39 -13.25 14.13
N GLN A 17 10.57 -13.41 14.72
CA GLN A 17 11.77 -12.64 14.33
C GLN A 17 12.21 -12.84 12.88
N TRP A 18 11.84 -13.95 12.26
CA TRP A 18 12.16 -14.27 10.88
C TRP A 18 11.21 -13.62 9.86
N MET A 19 10.16 -12.97 10.31
CA MET A 19 9.13 -12.34 9.48
C MET A 19 9.27 -10.82 9.55
N ASN A 20 9.42 -10.17 8.40
CA ASN A 20 9.50 -8.73 8.26
C ASN A 20 8.30 -8.21 7.44
N ILE A 21 7.21 -7.91 8.14
CA ILE A 21 5.96 -7.48 7.50
C ILE A 21 6.08 -6.00 7.13
N ASP A 22 5.96 -5.71 5.83
CA ASP A 22 5.94 -4.34 5.29
C ASP A 22 4.53 -3.81 5.13
N SER A 23 3.62 -4.63 4.61
CA SER A 23 2.21 -4.29 4.45
C SER A 23 1.31 -5.38 5.01
N LEU A 24 0.17 -4.95 5.54
CA LEU A 24 -0.85 -5.82 6.10
C LEU A 24 -2.22 -5.37 5.63
N GLU A 25 -3.00 -6.29 5.07
CA GLU A 25 -4.34 -6.05 4.56
C GLU A 25 -5.33 -7.06 5.12
N HIS A 26 -6.51 -6.62 5.53
CA HIS A 26 -7.54 -7.52 6.02
C HIS A 26 -8.23 -8.27 4.87
N ASN A 27 -8.32 -9.58 4.98
CA ASN A 27 -9.10 -10.41 4.08
C ASN A 27 -10.46 -10.78 4.73
N PRO A 28 -11.55 -10.11 4.38
CA PRO A 28 -12.85 -10.33 5.00
C PRO A 28 -13.43 -11.72 4.68
N LEU A 29 -13.02 -12.35 3.57
CA LEU A 29 -13.52 -13.65 3.16
C LEU A 29 -12.94 -14.78 3.99
N GLY A 30 -11.65 -14.69 4.34
CA GLY A 30 -10.95 -15.70 5.15
C GLY A 30 -10.89 -15.34 6.63
N ASN A 31 -11.37 -14.17 7.04
CA ASN A 31 -11.19 -13.60 8.37
C ASN A 31 -9.73 -13.69 8.86
N ASN A 32 -8.81 -13.41 7.95
CA ASN A 32 -7.37 -13.42 8.17
C ASN A 32 -6.73 -12.15 7.59
N PHE A 33 -5.42 -12.05 7.69
CA PHE A 33 -4.68 -10.91 7.14
C PHE A 33 -3.74 -11.39 6.04
N LEU A 34 -3.72 -10.66 4.94
CA LEU A 34 -2.69 -10.75 3.91
C LEU A 34 -1.49 -9.92 4.35
N PHE A 35 -0.28 -10.35 4.04
CA PHE A 35 0.94 -9.62 4.34
C PHE A 35 1.94 -9.69 3.19
N THR A 36 2.81 -8.70 3.11
CA THR A 36 4.04 -8.73 2.32
C THR A 36 5.24 -8.82 3.25
N ASP A 37 6.24 -9.62 2.88
CA ASP A 37 7.55 -9.65 3.53
C ASP A 37 8.62 -9.33 2.48
N THR A 38 9.15 -8.11 2.57
CA THR A 38 10.17 -7.61 1.64
C THR A 38 11.49 -8.36 1.76
N SER A 39 11.84 -8.85 2.95
CA SER A 39 13.10 -9.54 3.19
C SER A 39 13.13 -10.93 2.59
N GLN A 40 12.00 -11.63 2.63
CA GLN A 40 11.86 -12.98 2.07
C GLN A 40 11.31 -12.99 0.64
N GLY A 41 10.77 -11.87 0.16
CA GLY A 41 10.15 -11.77 -1.15
C GLY A 41 8.89 -12.63 -1.27
N VAL A 42 8.02 -12.57 -0.25
CA VAL A 42 6.80 -13.38 -0.20
C VAL A 42 5.56 -12.54 0.10
N ILE A 43 4.42 -13.06 -0.35
CA ILE A 43 3.10 -12.61 0.04
C ILE A 43 2.36 -13.82 0.60
N GLY A 44 1.72 -13.63 1.74
CA GLY A 44 1.05 -14.72 2.42
C GLY A 44 -0.14 -14.28 3.23
N THR A 45 -0.71 -15.23 3.95
CA THR A 45 -1.78 -15.00 4.93
C THR A 45 -1.33 -15.34 6.33
N ILE A 46 -1.89 -14.62 7.29
CA ILE A 46 -1.71 -14.85 8.72
C ILE A 46 -3.09 -15.05 9.33
N ASP A 47 -3.26 -16.16 10.02
CA ASP A 47 -4.45 -16.42 10.83
C ASP A 47 -4.17 -15.99 12.27
N LEU A 48 -5.06 -15.18 12.82
CA LEU A 48 -4.99 -14.75 14.21
C LEU A 48 -6.04 -15.53 15.02
N GLN A 49 -5.57 -16.25 16.02
CA GLN A 49 -6.50 -16.95 16.93
C GLN A 49 -7.05 -15.97 17.97
N PRO A 50 -8.38 -15.87 18.12
CA PRO A 50 -8.98 -15.08 19.19
C PRO A 50 -8.44 -15.49 20.57
N GLY A 51 -8.00 -14.51 21.36
CA GLY A 51 -7.44 -14.76 22.70
C GLY A 51 -5.97 -15.20 22.73
N SER A 52 -5.31 -15.34 21.60
CA SER A 52 -3.89 -15.67 21.50
C SER A 52 -3.05 -14.43 21.19
N ASN A 53 -1.90 -14.32 21.84
CA ASN A 53 -0.91 -13.27 21.55
C ASN A 53 0.13 -13.70 20.49
N SER A 54 -0.15 -14.77 19.77
CA SER A 54 0.75 -15.32 18.74
C SER A 54 0.02 -15.50 17.41
N ILE A 55 0.80 -15.49 16.33
CA ILE A 55 0.33 -15.95 15.03
C ILE A 55 0.04 -17.44 15.16
N PHE A 56 -1.19 -17.83 14.88
CA PHE A 56 -1.62 -19.21 14.97
C PHE A 56 -1.14 -20.00 13.75
N ASN A 57 -1.31 -19.44 12.57
CA ASN A 57 -0.94 -20.08 11.32
C ASN A 57 -0.51 -19.04 10.30
N HIS A 58 0.35 -19.42 9.37
CA HIS A 58 0.68 -18.61 8.21
C HIS A 58 0.78 -19.50 6.97
N LYS A 59 0.43 -18.94 5.84
CA LYS A 59 0.53 -19.63 4.54
C LYS A 59 1.14 -18.67 3.52
N ILE A 60 2.17 -19.14 2.83
CA ILE A 60 2.73 -18.41 1.69
C ILE A 60 1.84 -18.68 0.47
N LEU A 61 1.36 -17.61 -0.15
CA LEU A 61 0.55 -17.64 -1.36
C LEU A 61 1.41 -17.43 -2.61
N ILE A 62 2.33 -16.46 -2.54
CA ILE A 62 3.19 -16.05 -3.65
C ILE A 62 4.61 -15.92 -3.11
N SER A 63 5.58 -16.47 -3.83
CA SER A 63 6.99 -16.43 -3.49
C SER A 63 7.86 -15.92 -4.64
N ASN A 64 9.16 -15.79 -4.39
CA ASN A 64 10.15 -15.32 -5.37
C ASN A 64 9.85 -13.91 -5.91
N ARG A 65 9.30 -13.04 -5.04
CA ARG A 65 9.05 -11.63 -5.35
C ARG A 65 10.24 -10.78 -4.95
N ARG A 66 10.38 -9.60 -5.59
CA ARG A 66 11.48 -8.68 -5.31
C ARG A 66 10.96 -7.47 -4.56
N LYS A 67 11.21 -7.45 -3.24
CA LYS A 67 10.77 -6.36 -2.35
C LYS A 67 9.28 -6.00 -2.54
N PRO A 68 8.35 -6.95 -2.34
CA PRO A 68 6.93 -6.63 -2.39
C PRO A 68 6.60 -5.64 -1.27
N GLN A 69 5.93 -4.53 -1.61
CA GLN A 69 5.63 -3.43 -0.70
C GLN A 69 4.12 -3.24 -0.58
N GLY A 70 3.58 -2.14 -1.11
CA GLY A 70 2.17 -1.83 -1.02
C GLY A 70 1.28 -3.01 -1.39
N LEU A 71 0.26 -3.26 -0.60
CA LEU A 71 -0.63 -4.41 -0.70
C LEU A 71 -2.07 -3.94 -0.63
N SER A 72 -2.93 -4.47 -1.49
CA SER A 72 -4.37 -4.31 -1.40
C SER A 72 -5.09 -5.54 -1.95
N PHE A 73 -6.27 -5.82 -1.44
CA PHE A 73 -7.06 -7.00 -1.78
C PHE A 73 -8.44 -6.62 -2.30
N ASP A 74 -8.84 -7.24 -3.41
CA ASP A 74 -10.20 -7.16 -3.92
C ASP A 74 -10.97 -8.43 -3.53
N PRO A 75 -11.87 -8.36 -2.53
CA PRO A 75 -12.62 -9.52 -2.08
C PRO A 75 -13.63 -10.01 -3.13
N THR A 76 -14.05 -9.16 -4.07
CA THR A 76 -15.02 -9.51 -5.10
C THR A 76 -14.43 -10.48 -6.13
N THR A 77 -13.21 -10.21 -6.58
CA THR A 77 -12.51 -11.04 -7.58
C THR A 77 -11.49 -11.99 -6.93
N GLN A 78 -11.24 -11.85 -5.63
CA GLN A 78 -10.20 -12.57 -4.89
C GLN A 78 -8.79 -12.37 -5.49
N ASN A 79 -8.54 -11.16 -5.98
CA ASN A 79 -7.24 -10.79 -6.50
C ASN A 79 -6.46 -9.97 -5.47
N ILE A 80 -5.16 -10.23 -5.42
CA ILE A 80 -4.19 -9.47 -4.64
C ILE A 80 -3.49 -8.50 -5.60
N TYR A 81 -3.43 -7.24 -5.20
CA TYR A 81 -2.64 -6.20 -5.86
C TYR A 81 -1.46 -5.87 -4.96
N PHE A 82 -0.28 -5.76 -5.52
CA PHE A 82 0.90 -5.35 -4.77
C PHE A 82 1.91 -4.64 -5.67
N SER A 83 2.74 -3.81 -5.06
CA SER A 83 3.86 -3.16 -5.73
C SER A 83 5.17 -3.88 -5.46
N GLU A 84 6.08 -3.83 -6.43
CA GLU A 84 7.47 -4.26 -6.30
C GLU A 84 8.39 -3.15 -6.77
N SER A 85 9.49 -2.92 -6.04
CA SER A 85 10.51 -1.95 -6.44
C SER A 85 11.89 -2.54 -6.23
N PHE A 86 12.75 -2.44 -7.22
CA PHE A 86 14.12 -2.95 -7.10
C PHE A 86 15.09 -2.11 -7.94
N PRO A 87 16.30 -1.88 -7.42
CA PRO A 87 17.39 -1.26 -8.16
C PRO A 87 18.02 -2.23 -9.14
N GLY A 88 18.53 -1.74 -10.24
CA GLY A 88 19.36 -2.50 -11.18
C GLY A 88 18.63 -3.01 -12.41
N GLN A 89 19.03 -4.15 -12.92
CA GLN A 89 18.58 -4.68 -14.21
C GLN A 89 17.08 -4.88 -14.28
N GLN A 90 16.48 -4.50 -15.41
CA GLN A 90 15.08 -4.81 -15.72
C GLN A 90 14.85 -6.32 -15.57
N PRO A 91 13.87 -6.75 -14.75
CA PRO A 91 13.58 -8.16 -14.62
C PRO A 91 13.07 -8.71 -15.93
N LEU A 92 13.43 -9.96 -16.21
CA LEU A 92 12.79 -10.75 -17.23
C LEU A 92 11.36 -11.07 -16.75
N ILE A 93 10.40 -10.22 -17.13
CA ILE A 93 8.99 -10.50 -16.87
C ILE A 93 8.52 -11.38 -18.03
N PRO A 94 7.98 -12.57 -17.77
CA PRO A 94 7.32 -13.35 -18.80
C PRO A 94 6.15 -12.50 -19.35
N GLN A 95 6.25 -12.09 -20.58
CA GLN A 95 5.07 -11.66 -21.33
C GLN A 95 4.27 -12.92 -21.66
N ASP A 96 2.96 -12.88 -21.47
CA ASP A 96 2.02 -13.98 -21.70
C ASP A 96 2.48 -14.95 -22.81
N GLY A 97 3.03 -16.11 -22.43
CA GLY A 97 3.45 -17.17 -23.32
C GLY A 97 4.61 -16.87 -24.29
N ALA A 98 5.24 -15.71 -24.26
CA ALA A 98 6.30 -15.30 -25.17
C ALA A 98 7.71 -15.45 -24.55
N LYS A 99 8.66 -15.86 -25.39
CA LYS A 99 10.09 -16.03 -25.08
C LYS A 99 10.66 -14.83 -24.32
N LEU A 100 11.47 -15.12 -23.29
CA LEU A 100 12.35 -14.19 -22.61
C LEU A 100 13.13 -13.33 -23.62
N VAL A 101 12.74 -12.08 -23.80
CA VAL A 101 13.52 -11.13 -24.59
C VAL A 101 14.60 -10.55 -23.68
N LYS A 102 15.85 -10.92 -23.93
CA LYS A 102 17.03 -10.30 -23.35
C LYS A 102 17.11 -8.87 -23.89
N ILE A 103 16.64 -7.88 -23.14
CA ILE A 103 16.92 -6.47 -23.44
C ILE A 103 18.31 -6.18 -22.88
N GLY A 104 19.17 -5.60 -23.72
CA GLY A 104 20.61 -5.48 -23.54
C GLY A 104 21.09 -5.10 -22.14
N GLU A 105 22.27 -5.61 -21.82
CA GLU A 105 23.01 -5.36 -20.58
C GLU A 105 23.39 -3.87 -20.44
N GLN A 106 22.48 -3.10 -19.87
CA GLN A 106 22.84 -1.78 -19.36
C GLN A 106 22.73 -1.85 -17.83
N THR A 107 23.85 -2.13 -17.20
CA THR A 107 24.04 -2.21 -15.75
C THR A 107 24.16 -0.81 -15.17
N ASP A 108 23.11 -0.02 -15.21
CA ASP A 108 23.06 1.20 -14.42
C ASP A 108 22.38 0.86 -13.07
N LEU A 109 23.22 0.70 -12.04
CA LEU A 109 22.80 0.43 -10.66
C LEU A 109 21.95 1.55 -10.04
N LYS A 110 21.80 2.68 -10.72
CA LYS A 110 20.98 3.82 -10.26
C LYS A 110 19.53 3.76 -10.73
N THR A 111 19.23 2.94 -11.73
CA THR A 111 17.86 2.82 -12.24
C THR A 111 17.01 1.95 -11.33
N VAL A 112 15.88 2.45 -10.87
CA VAL A 112 14.88 1.68 -10.14
C VAL A 112 13.73 1.33 -11.07
N TYR A 113 13.33 0.08 -11.03
CA TYR A 113 12.15 -0.44 -11.72
C TYR A 113 11.07 -0.77 -10.72
N SER A 114 9.90 -0.23 -10.92
CA SER A 114 8.74 -0.51 -10.09
C SER A 114 7.57 -1.03 -10.90
N PHE A 115 6.82 -1.95 -10.30
CA PHE A 115 5.68 -2.61 -10.92
C PHE A 115 4.51 -2.65 -9.96
N ILE A 116 3.29 -2.60 -10.52
CA ILE A 116 2.11 -3.07 -9.81
C ILE A 116 1.67 -4.37 -10.50
N LEU A 117 1.43 -5.38 -9.69
CA LEU A 117 0.99 -6.70 -10.14
C LEU A 117 -0.39 -7.00 -9.57
N ILE A 118 -1.15 -7.76 -10.37
CA ILE A 118 -2.38 -8.42 -9.96
C ILE A 118 -2.13 -9.92 -9.93
N CYS A 119 -2.48 -10.57 -8.83
CA CYS A 119 -2.35 -12.02 -8.69
C CYS A 119 -3.65 -12.64 -8.21
N SER A 120 -4.05 -13.73 -8.84
CA SER A 120 -5.18 -14.54 -8.37
C SER A 120 -4.79 -15.38 -7.16
N VAL A 121 -5.55 -15.32 -6.10
CA VAL A 121 -5.37 -16.19 -4.91
C VAL A 121 -5.58 -17.66 -5.26
N ALA A 122 -6.47 -17.95 -6.21
CA ALA A 122 -6.86 -19.32 -6.53
C ALA A 122 -5.74 -20.14 -7.18
N ASN A 123 -4.92 -19.51 -8.03
CA ASN A 123 -3.90 -20.22 -8.82
C ASN A 123 -2.50 -19.61 -8.73
N GLY A 124 -2.34 -18.48 -8.04
CA GLY A 124 -1.05 -17.80 -7.88
C GLY A 124 -0.51 -17.14 -9.15
N LEU A 125 -1.30 -17.10 -10.25
CA LEU A 125 -0.88 -16.47 -11.50
C LEU A 125 -0.90 -14.94 -11.33
N CYS A 126 0.19 -14.31 -11.74
CA CYS A 126 0.39 -12.88 -11.64
C CYS A 126 0.60 -12.24 -13.01
N SER A 127 0.02 -11.06 -13.19
CA SER A 127 0.23 -10.20 -14.36
C SER A 127 0.65 -8.82 -13.93
N VAL A 128 1.51 -8.17 -14.72
CA VAL A 128 1.91 -6.77 -14.49
C VAL A 128 0.86 -5.86 -15.12
N ILE A 129 0.30 -4.97 -14.32
CA ILE A 129 -0.69 -3.97 -14.76
C ILE A 129 -0.12 -2.56 -14.87
N TYR A 130 0.99 -2.27 -14.19
CA TYR A 130 1.66 -0.97 -14.26
C TYR A 130 3.18 -1.13 -14.19
N ARG A 131 3.90 -0.24 -14.89
CA ARG A 131 5.37 -0.17 -14.90
C ARG A 131 5.81 1.28 -14.74
N ALA A 132 6.80 1.48 -13.87
CA ALA A 132 7.45 2.76 -13.64
C ALA A 132 8.97 2.62 -13.70
N TYR A 133 9.64 3.70 -14.06
CA TYR A 133 11.11 3.78 -14.16
C TYR A 133 11.58 4.96 -13.34
N ASN A 134 12.57 4.73 -12.46
CA ASN A 134 13.08 5.73 -11.51
C ASN A 134 12.00 6.29 -10.58
N GLU A 135 11.04 5.48 -10.26
CA GLU A 135 9.94 5.78 -9.34
C GLU A 135 9.77 4.60 -8.38
N GLU A 136 9.55 4.88 -7.11
CA GLU A 136 9.07 3.90 -6.14
C GLU A 136 7.55 3.98 -6.02
N ILE A 137 6.91 2.85 -5.78
CA ILE A 137 5.47 2.76 -5.52
C ILE A 137 5.28 2.23 -4.10
N PRO A 138 5.33 3.09 -3.08
CA PRO A 138 5.32 2.65 -1.69
C PRO A 138 3.98 2.09 -1.23
N SER A 139 2.89 2.54 -1.84
CA SER A 139 1.55 2.17 -1.38
C SER A 139 0.52 2.18 -2.50
N ILE A 140 -0.42 1.26 -2.40
CA ILE A 140 -1.56 1.11 -3.30
C ILE A 140 -2.84 0.87 -2.49
N SER A 141 -4.00 1.21 -3.04
CA SER A 141 -5.30 0.95 -2.42
C SER A 141 -6.37 0.74 -3.49
N VAL A 142 -7.14 -0.32 -3.36
CA VAL A 142 -8.20 -0.69 -4.30
C VAL A 142 -9.54 -0.12 -3.83
N ALA A 143 -10.30 0.48 -4.75
CA ALA A 143 -11.71 0.78 -4.61
C ALA A 143 -12.52 -0.23 -5.44
N THR A 144 -13.18 -1.14 -4.74
CA THR A 144 -13.86 -2.27 -5.38
C THR A 144 -15.15 -1.88 -6.07
N SER A 145 -15.87 -0.90 -5.54
CA SER A 145 -17.14 -0.40 -6.08
C SER A 145 -17.03 0.14 -7.50
N GLU A 146 -15.97 0.91 -7.79
CA GLU A 146 -15.73 1.53 -9.10
C GLU A 146 -14.61 0.86 -9.89
N ARG A 147 -14.06 -0.24 -9.36
CA ARG A 147 -12.96 -0.99 -9.96
C ARG A 147 -11.73 -0.12 -10.26
N LEU A 148 -11.37 0.73 -9.30
CA LEU A 148 -10.25 1.65 -9.38
C LEU A 148 -9.10 1.20 -8.48
N LEU A 149 -7.89 1.47 -8.93
CA LEU A 149 -6.65 1.33 -8.17
C LEU A 149 -6.04 2.71 -7.98
N PHE A 150 -5.86 3.10 -6.75
CA PHE A 150 -5.16 4.33 -6.35
C PHE A 150 -3.78 3.97 -5.83
N PHE A 151 -2.79 4.76 -6.18
CA PHE A 151 -1.42 4.55 -5.74
C PHE A 151 -0.64 5.85 -5.78
N CYS A 152 0.49 5.87 -5.11
CA CYS A 152 1.42 6.98 -5.23
C CYS A 152 2.77 6.52 -5.76
N THR A 153 3.45 7.44 -6.43
CA THR A 153 4.82 7.25 -6.89
C THR A 153 5.73 8.31 -6.29
N ASN A 154 6.94 7.91 -5.89
CA ASN A 154 8.02 8.80 -5.47
C ASN A 154 9.08 8.78 -6.54
N TYR A 155 9.38 9.93 -7.17
CA TYR A 155 10.43 10.05 -8.17
C TYR A 155 11.81 9.96 -7.52
N LEU A 156 12.71 9.19 -8.12
CA LEU A 156 14.06 9.00 -7.63
C LEU A 156 15.04 9.81 -8.48
N GLY A 157 15.91 10.58 -7.80
CA GLY A 157 17.01 11.31 -8.46
C GLY A 157 16.69 12.71 -8.96
N HIS A 158 15.46 13.16 -8.88
CA HIS A 158 15.06 14.56 -9.09
C HIS A 158 14.14 14.97 -7.98
N GLU A 159 14.44 16.14 -7.40
CA GLU A 159 13.70 16.90 -6.41
C GLU A 159 12.41 16.24 -5.89
N ASP A 160 12.37 15.99 -4.61
CA ASP A 160 11.21 15.72 -3.74
C ASP A 160 9.86 15.88 -4.45
N ARG A 161 9.55 14.96 -5.36
CA ARG A 161 8.32 14.94 -6.12
C ARG A 161 7.66 13.59 -6.05
N SER A 162 6.39 13.62 -5.71
CA SER A 162 5.52 12.46 -5.74
C SER A 162 4.23 12.78 -6.48
N GLU A 163 3.53 11.77 -6.93
CA GLU A 163 2.23 11.91 -7.57
C GLU A 163 1.22 10.94 -6.94
N ILE A 164 -0.02 11.40 -6.83
CA ILE A 164 -1.16 10.54 -6.49
C ILE A 164 -1.88 10.20 -7.79
N LEU A 165 -1.97 8.92 -8.09
CA LEU A 165 -2.47 8.41 -9.35
C LEU A 165 -3.68 7.51 -9.17
N VAL A 166 -4.46 7.39 -10.24
CA VAL A 166 -5.57 6.45 -10.34
C VAL A 166 -5.53 5.75 -11.68
N THR A 167 -5.90 4.48 -11.68
CA THR A 167 -6.06 3.66 -12.89
C THR A 167 -7.23 2.69 -12.69
N PHE A 168 -7.71 2.06 -13.76
CA PHE A 168 -8.57 0.88 -13.60
C PHE A 168 -7.77 -0.30 -13.04
N LEU A 169 -8.48 -1.30 -12.51
CA LEU A 169 -7.85 -2.50 -11.93
C LEU A 169 -7.02 -3.33 -12.94
N ASP A 170 -7.19 -3.08 -14.23
CA ASP A 170 -6.40 -3.68 -15.32
C ASP A 170 -5.19 -2.82 -15.73
N GLY A 171 -4.96 -1.69 -15.07
CA GLY A 171 -3.88 -0.76 -15.36
C GLY A 171 -4.18 0.25 -16.47
N GLN A 172 -5.36 0.21 -17.09
CA GLN A 172 -5.74 1.15 -18.15
C GLN A 172 -6.22 2.49 -17.58
N ASN A 173 -6.27 3.51 -18.44
CA ASN A 173 -6.75 4.86 -18.09
C ASN A 173 -6.03 5.51 -16.90
N LYS A 174 -4.72 5.30 -16.80
CA LYS A 174 -3.90 5.97 -15.79
C LYS A 174 -4.02 7.48 -15.88
N LYS A 175 -4.27 8.13 -14.74
CA LYS A 175 -4.35 9.58 -14.60
C LYS A 175 -3.63 10.02 -13.33
N VAL A 176 -3.00 11.18 -13.38
CA VAL A 176 -2.61 11.92 -12.17
C VAL A 176 -3.89 12.47 -11.55
N LEU A 177 -4.20 12.01 -10.35
CA LEU A 177 -5.40 12.41 -9.63
C LEU A 177 -5.22 13.77 -8.98
N TRP A 178 -4.02 14.04 -8.43
CA TRP A 178 -3.69 15.28 -7.77
C TRP A 178 -2.41 15.87 -8.34
N THR A 179 -2.49 17.12 -8.80
CA THR A 179 -1.40 17.87 -9.43
C THR A 179 -0.77 18.93 -8.53
N GLY A 180 -1.25 19.05 -7.29
CA GLY A 180 -0.65 19.90 -6.28
C GLY A 180 0.66 19.32 -5.75
N LYS A 181 1.29 20.06 -4.83
CA LYS A 181 2.56 19.61 -4.24
C LYS A 181 2.36 18.35 -3.42
N VAL A 182 3.06 17.29 -3.76
CA VAL A 182 3.33 16.10 -2.93
C VAL A 182 4.83 15.88 -3.01
N VAL A 183 5.49 15.85 -1.85
CA VAL A 183 6.97 15.76 -1.79
C VAL A 183 7.43 14.32 -1.65
N ARG A 184 6.89 13.60 -0.67
CA ARG A 184 7.21 12.19 -0.48
C ARG A 184 6.02 11.43 0.10
N CYS A 185 5.33 10.73 -0.76
CA CYS A 185 4.22 9.87 -0.33
C CYS A 185 4.72 8.68 0.47
N GLY A 186 4.08 8.41 1.60
CA GLY A 186 4.34 7.22 2.43
C GLY A 186 3.28 6.15 2.24
N SER A 187 2.01 6.55 2.28
CA SER A 187 0.88 5.62 2.19
C SER A 187 -0.33 6.27 1.57
N VAL A 188 -1.16 5.48 0.89
CA VAL A 188 -2.47 5.87 0.37
C VAL A 188 -3.56 4.96 0.93
N ALA A 189 -4.75 5.51 1.15
CA ALA A 189 -5.93 4.77 1.55
C ALA A 189 -7.19 5.37 0.93
N VAL A 190 -8.15 4.53 0.59
CA VAL A 190 -9.38 4.90 -0.10
C VAL A 190 -10.58 4.84 0.82
N ASP A 191 -11.38 5.88 0.79
CA ASP A 191 -12.73 5.92 1.37
C ASP A 191 -13.75 5.80 0.24
N GLU A 192 -14.27 4.61 0.01
CA GLU A 192 -15.25 4.34 -1.05
C GLU A 192 -16.59 5.06 -0.79
N VAL A 193 -16.97 5.18 0.48
CA VAL A 193 -18.25 5.82 0.85
C VAL A 193 -18.25 7.32 0.57
N LYS A 194 -17.10 7.98 0.80
CA LYS A 194 -16.93 9.43 0.58
C LYS A 194 -16.34 9.75 -0.79
N GLU A 195 -16.01 8.73 -1.59
CA GLU A 195 -15.29 8.87 -2.87
C GLU A 195 -14.04 9.76 -2.72
N ARG A 196 -13.20 9.46 -1.72
CA ARG A 196 -11.98 10.21 -1.42
C ARG A 196 -10.76 9.30 -1.31
N VAL A 197 -9.62 9.86 -1.68
CA VAL A 197 -8.30 9.28 -1.45
C VAL A 197 -7.59 10.11 -0.41
N TYR A 198 -6.99 9.44 0.54
CA TYR A 198 -6.14 10.02 1.58
C TYR A 198 -4.71 9.55 1.36
N TRP A 199 -3.74 10.40 1.67
CA TRP A 199 -2.33 10.03 1.65
C TRP A 199 -1.56 10.69 2.78
N THR A 200 -0.44 10.10 3.12
CA THR A 200 0.55 10.71 3.99
C THR A 200 1.66 11.33 3.15
N ASP A 201 2.09 12.55 3.48
CA ASP A 201 3.33 13.12 2.96
C ASP A 201 4.39 13.11 4.08
N ILE A 202 5.40 12.25 3.91
CA ILE A 202 6.46 12.03 4.91
C ILE A 202 7.33 13.29 5.07
N ALA A 203 7.57 14.03 4.00
CA ALA A 203 8.43 15.20 4.01
C ALA A 203 7.72 16.46 4.48
N LEU A 204 6.45 16.64 4.12
CA LEU A 204 5.63 17.76 4.57
C LEU A 204 5.04 17.54 5.96
N ASN A 205 5.09 16.32 6.49
CA ASN A 205 4.44 15.95 7.75
C ASN A 205 2.93 16.23 7.72
N THR A 206 2.26 15.84 6.64
CA THR A 206 0.83 16.03 6.48
C THR A 206 0.08 14.74 6.19
N ILE A 207 -1.19 14.75 6.53
CA ILE A 207 -2.20 13.84 5.99
C ILE A 207 -3.16 14.67 5.17
N GLU A 208 -3.30 14.31 3.92
CA GLU A 208 -4.08 15.06 2.96
C GLU A 208 -5.12 14.18 2.27
N SER A 209 -6.10 14.79 1.65
CA SER A 209 -7.08 14.05 0.87
C SER A 209 -7.65 14.86 -0.29
N VAL A 210 -8.09 14.13 -1.32
CA VAL A 210 -8.75 14.69 -2.50
C VAL A 210 -9.93 13.80 -2.90
N SER A 211 -10.95 14.36 -3.57
CA SER A 211 -12.00 13.53 -4.14
C SER A 211 -11.49 12.69 -5.30
N TRP A 212 -12.16 11.61 -5.66
CA TRP A 212 -11.80 10.77 -6.82
C TRP A 212 -11.83 11.52 -8.17
N LYS A 213 -12.39 12.74 -8.18
CA LYS A 213 -12.39 13.63 -9.34
C LYS A 213 -11.18 14.58 -9.38
N GLY A 214 -10.26 14.47 -8.40
CA GLY A 214 -9.08 15.34 -8.31
C GLY A 214 -9.37 16.75 -7.81
N ASN A 215 -10.54 16.99 -7.22
CA ASN A 215 -10.92 18.28 -6.66
C ASN A 215 -11.21 18.19 -5.15
N LYS A 216 -11.57 19.32 -4.52
CA LYS A 216 -11.86 19.39 -3.07
C LYS A 216 -10.70 18.84 -2.22
N HIS A 217 -9.48 19.19 -2.63
CA HIS A 217 -8.28 18.91 -1.82
C HIS A 217 -8.38 19.58 -0.45
N ARG A 218 -7.81 18.92 0.56
CA ARG A 218 -7.67 19.47 1.90
C ARG A 218 -6.51 18.80 2.64
N ILE A 219 -5.87 19.55 3.51
CA ILE A 219 -5.01 19.03 4.57
C ILE A 219 -5.95 18.56 5.69
N VAL A 220 -5.88 17.27 6.01
CA VAL A 220 -6.71 16.66 7.05
C VAL A 220 -6.06 16.88 8.41
N GLN A 221 -4.72 16.68 8.48
CA GLN A 221 -3.95 16.85 9.72
C GLN A 221 -2.49 17.21 9.41
N GLU A 222 -1.91 18.10 10.23
CA GLU A 222 -0.51 18.53 10.14
C GLU A 222 0.19 18.66 11.50
N ASN A 223 -0.58 18.83 12.59
CA ASN A 223 -0.01 19.16 13.90
C ASN A 223 0.52 17.96 14.69
N MET A 224 0.00 16.74 14.43
CA MET A 224 0.39 15.52 15.13
C MET A 224 1.08 14.52 14.18
N VAL A 225 1.55 15.01 13.05
CA VAL A 225 2.13 14.19 11.98
C VAL A 225 3.64 14.42 11.94
N HIS A 226 4.40 13.34 12.13
CA HIS A 226 5.86 13.36 12.12
C HIS A 226 6.38 12.17 11.32
N SER A 227 6.77 12.42 10.07
CA SER A 227 7.19 11.36 9.12
C SER A 227 6.19 10.19 9.09
N PRO A 228 4.95 10.43 8.67
CA PRO A 228 3.89 9.41 8.69
C PRO A 228 4.16 8.34 7.64
N ILE A 229 4.29 7.08 8.07
CA ILE A 229 4.72 5.97 7.19
C ILE A 229 3.59 5.00 6.81
N SER A 230 2.48 5.06 7.51
CA SER A 230 1.34 4.16 7.27
C SER A 230 0.05 4.91 7.48
N LEU A 231 -0.98 4.54 6.72
CA LEU A 231 -2.30 5.16 6.77
C LEU A 231 -3.37 4.08 6.71
N SER A 232 -4.38 4.20 7.53
CA SER A 232 -5.58 3.37 7.49
C SER A 232 -6.83 4.21 7.76
N LEU A 233 -7.95 3.76 7.23
CA LEU A 233 -9.24 4.43 7.39
C LEU A 233 -10.25 3.51 8.06
N SER A 234 -11.16 4.12 8.80
CA SER A 234 -12.42 3.51 9.22
C SER A 234 -13.59 4.40 8.78
N ASN A 235 -14.80 4.08 9.22
CA ASN A 235 -15.98 4.88 8.87
C ASN A 235 -15.83 6.36 9.25
N ASP A 236 -15.26 6.64 10.42
CA ASP A 236 -15.19 7.99 10.98
C ASP A 236 -13.77 8.50 11.15
N TRP A 237 -12.76 7.62 11.14
CA TRP A 237 -11.41 7.94 11.54
C TRP A 237 -10.38 7.74 10.44
N VAL A 238 -9.41 8.65 10.40
CA VAL A 238 -8.12 8.46 9.75
C VAL A 238 -7.10 8.08 10.83
N MET A 239 -6.32 7.03 10.56
CA MET A 239 -5.35 6.47 11.50
C MET A 239 -3.98 6.37 10.84
N TRP A 240 -2.93 6.69 11.58
CA TRP A 240 -1.56 6.61 11.07
C TRP A 240 -0.55 6.26 12.17
N ILE A 241 0.66 5.94 11.72
CA ILE A 241 1.84 5.73 12.57
C ILE A 241 2.93 6.67 12.07
N ASN A 242 3.55 7.40 12.98
CA ASN A 242 4.74 8.19 12.71
C ASN A 242 6.00 7.30 12.73
N LEU A 243 7.00 7.63 11.93
CA LEU A 243 8.28 6.91 11.89
C LEU A 243 8.94 6.94 13.29
N GLY A 244 9.32 5.75 13.79
CA GLY A 244 9.84 5.59 15.15
C GLY A 244 8.79 5.67 16.25
N GLY A 245 7.53 5.95 15.91
CA GLY A 245 6.40 5.94 16.84
C GLY A 245 6.03 4.54 17.29
N ARG A 246 5.51 4.44 18.50
CA ARG A 246 5.00 3.18 19.08
C ARG A 246 3.50 3.20 19.29
N GLU A 247 2.86 4.26 18.82
CA GLU A 247 1.45 4.57 19.02
C GLU A 247 0.74 4.71 17.68
N ILE A 248 -0.51 4.28 17.64
CA ILE A 248 -1.42 4.62 16.55
C ILE A 248 -2.11 5.91 16.92
N ILE A 249 -2.01 6.90 16.05
CA ILE A 249 -2.73 8.15 16.18
C ILE A 249 -3.96 8.08 15.28
N HIS A 250 -5.10 8.56 15.78
CA HIS A 250 -6.32 8.67 14.99
C HIS A 250 -7.00 9.99 15.22
N CYS A 251 -7.58 10.53 14.16
CA CYS A 251 -8.39 11.76 14.19
C CYS A 251 -9.67 11.55 13.38
N ASP A 252 -10.67 12.37 13.62
CA ASP A 252 -11.85 12.41 12.75
C ASP A 252 -11.40 12.70 11.30
N LYS A 253 -11.79 11.81 10.37
CA LYS A 253 -11.35 11.93 8.98
C LYS A 253 -12.02 13.07 8.22
N THR A 254 -13.08 13.67 8.79
CA THR A 254 -13.83 14.75 8.15
C THR A 254 -13.17 16.10 8.37
N ASP A 255 -12.72 16.38 9.57
CA ASP A 255 -12.16 17.70 9.93
C ASP A 255 -10.75 17.65 10.55
N GLY A 256 -10.20 16.44 10.74
CA GLY A 256 -8.86 16.23 11.34
C GLY A 256 -8.81 16.54 12.83
N ARG A 257 -9.96 16.67 13.50
CA ARG A 257 -10.05 16.99 14.93
C ARG A 257 -10.25 15.75 15.79
N SER A 258 -10.44 15.99 17.10
CA SER A 258 -10.67 14.91 18.08
C SER A 258 -9.59 13.84 18.06
N CYS A 259 -8.33 14.27 17.92
CA CYS A 259 -7.19 13.35 17.81
C CYS A 259 -6.86 12.69 19.15
N GLN A 260 -6.52 11.41 19.09
CA GLN A 260 -6.06 10.60 20.21
C GLN A 260 -4.90 9.72 19.77
N SER A 261 -3.99 9.40 20.72
CA SER A 261 -2.93 8.42 20.53
C SER A 261 -3.13 7.21 21.44
N LYS A 262 -2.77 6.02 20.97
CA LYS A 262 -2.83 4.77 21.72
C LYS A 262 -1.64 3.87 21.45
#